data_6a65489a12e176c4c18fed4d221b7c10
#
_entry.id   6a65489a12e176c4c18fed4d221b7c10
#
_cell.length_a   1.000
_cell.length_b   1.000
_cell.length_c   1.000
_cell.angle_alpha   90.00
_cell.angle_beta   90.00
_cell.angle_gamma   90.00
#
_symmetry.space_group_name_H-M   'P 1'
#
loop_
_entity.id
_entity.type
_entity.pdbx_description
1 polymer ?
#
loop_
_entity_poly.entity_id
_entity_poly.type
_entity_poly.pdbx_seq_one_letter_code
_entity_poly.pdbx_strand_id
1 'polypeptide(L)'
;MRYQFTLSEPRRHLEWLGLIPLVVVIVAMVIAAACGDKTPPRADASEGTVGPTATVTTPTTTSIVVGPVTFERAESVYHERRFDEATILFKAYTESSPKNPWGFYMVGMSSWKSGDPAGAEAAFGRTLQLDSTHVKAHLNLSRVLLEDGRPSDAVPHIERAIALDSTSSEGYRLLGRAYDALGKPDSAVTAFQKALVRDDGDFWAMNNLAMVFIGQGKFEDALGPLARAAQLAPEVATFQNNLGIALERSGHLTAAAQAYQGAIVADSSYGKAAASLARVQQLKEDPSIPPVDLTSLVGKFILLIQQWKTEAGC
;
A
#
# COMPACT_ATOMS: atom_id res chain seq x y z
N MET A 1 -60.82 13.22 1.19
CA MET A 1 -60.78 12.20 2.25
C MET A 1 -59.46 12.39 3.03
N ARG A 2 -59.59 12.86 4.27
CA ARG A 2 -58.47 13.05 5.19
C ARG A 2 -58.21 11.72 5.90
N TYR A 3 -56.98 11.29 6.00
CA TYR A 3 -56.56 10.37 7.05
C TYR A 3 -55.39 10.99 7.81
N GLN A 4 -55.70 11.41 9.01
CA GLN A 4 -54.71 11.67 10.10
C GLN A 4 -54.39 10.30 10.71
N PHE A 5 -53.10 10.07 10.97
CA PHE A 5 -52.72 9.08 11.97
C PHE A 5 -51.83 9.77 13.01
N THR A 6 -52.28 9.66 14.20
CA THR A 6 -51.79 10.21 15.45
C THR A 6 -50.59 9.45 15.98
N LEU A 7 -49.75 10.20 16.62
CA LEU A 7 -48.63 9.78 17.46
C LEU A 7 -49.11 8.90 18.67
N SER A 8 -48.32 7.89 19.01
CA SER A 8 -48.20 7.43 20.36
C SER A 8 -46.79 6.89 20.63
N GLU A 9 -46.05 7.68 21.45
CA GLU A 9 -44.91 7.16 22.21
C GLU A 9 -45.41 6.19 23.32
N PRO A 10 -44.52 5.32 23.84
CA PRO A 10 -44.21 5.50 25.24
C PRO A 10 -42.70 5.42 25.57
N ARG A 11 -42.33 6.39 26.41
CA ARG A 11 -41.09 6.40 27.21
C ARG A 11 -40.98 5.11 28.04
N ARG A 12 -39.77 4.54 28.15
CA ARG A 12 -39.29 3.86 29.32
C ARG A 12 -37.84 4.24 29.62
N HIS A 13 -37.69 4.98 30.70
CA HIS A 13 -36.46 5.12 31.45
C HIS A 13 -35.99 3.76 31.96
N LEU A 14 -34.72 3.46 31.81
CA LEU A 14 -33.99 2.60 32.74
C LEU A 14 -32.60 3.21 32.96
N GLU A 15 -32.48 3.84 34.12
CA GLU A 15 -31.21 4.19 34.74
C GLU A 15 -30.51 2.88 35.15
N TRP A 16 -29.25 2.77 34.78
CA TRP A 16 -28.32 1.88 35.49
C TRP A 16 -27.05 2.67 35.80
N LEU A 17 -27.08 3.21 37.02
CA LEU A 17 -25.89 3.54 37.81
C LEU A 17 -25.31 2.21 38.31
N GLY A 18 -24.02 1.99 38.14
CA GLY A 18 -23.38 0.83 38.75
C GLY A 18 -21.91 0.68 38.40
N LEU A 19 -21.05 1.39 39.15
CA LEU A 19 -19.76 0.92 39.65
C LEU A 19 -18.63 0.57 38.68
N ILE A 20 -17.71 1.52 38.58
CA ILE A 20 -16.31 1.34 38.23
C ILE A 20 -15.58 0.69 39.42
N PRO A 21 -14.74 -0.30 39.24
CA PRO A 21 -13.59 -0.48 40.09
C PRO A 21 -12.32 -0.02 39.41
N LEU A 22 -11.77 1.01 39.98
CA LEU A 22 -10.41 1.51 39.86
C LEU A 22 -9.43 0.41 40.28
N VAL A 23 -8.66 -0.14 39.37
CA VAL A 23 -7.46 -0.91 39.73
C VAL A 23 -6.24 -0.07 39.34
N VAL A 24 -5.76 0.66 40.33
CA VAL A 24 -4.46 1.29 40.37
C VAL A 24 -3.44 0.20 40.71
N VAL A 25 -2.59 -0.18 39.74
CA VAL A 25 -1.38 -0.93 40.04
C VAL A 25 -0.20 0.04 39.89
N ILE A 26 0.25 0.46 41.07
CA ILE A 26 1.52 1.13 41.29
C ILE A 26 2.61 0.06 41.14
N VAL A 27 3.51 0.19 40.16
CA VAL A 27 4.82 -0.47 40.19
C VAL A 27 5.89 0.61 40.31
N ALA A 28 6.49 0.60 41.48
CA ALA A 28 7.49 1.55 41.95
C ALA A 28 8.84 1.36 41.19
N MET A 29 9.49 2.48 41.03
CA MET A 29 10.88 2.68 40.61
C MET A 29 11.89 1.79 41.34
N VAL A 30 12.90 1.33 40.62
CA VAL A 30 14.23 1.21 41.14
C VAL A 30 15.18 1.94 40.19
N ILE A 31 15.64 3.10 40.68
CA ILE A 31 16.74 3.86 40.11
C ILE A 31 18.01 3.25 40.72
N ALA A 32 18.95 2.84 39.88
CA ALA A 32 20.34 2.68 40.28
C ALA A 32 21.19 3.38 39.23
N ALA A 33 21.69 4.54 39.64
CA ALA A 33 22.75 5.27 38.96
C ALA A 33 24.07 4.59 39.20
N ALA A 34 24.88 4.46 38.15
CA ALA A 34 26.34 4.38 38.28
C ALA A 34 26.99 4.98 37.05
N CYS A 35 27.47 6.19 37.24
CA CYS A 35 28.48 6.80 36.36
C CYS A 35 29.81 6.02 36.47
N GLY A 36 30.49 5.83 35.36
CA GLY A 36 31.81 5.27 35.31
C GLY A 36 32.46 5.48 33.95
N ASP A 37 33.07 6.66 33.81
CA ASP A 37 34.06 6.98 32.77
C ASP A 37 35.21 6.00 32.81
N LYS A 38 35.60 5.41 31.66
CA LYS A 38 36.99 4.95 31.43
C LYS A 38 37.27 4.83 29.94
N THR A 39 38.14 5.71 29.47
CA THR A 39 38.93 5.67 28.24
C THR A 39 39.72 4.37 28.08
N PRO A 40 39.95 3.90 26.84
CA PRO A 40 40.75 2.70 26.59
C PRO A 40 42.28 3.01 26.59
N PRO A 41 43.13 2.12 27.08
CA PRO A 41 44.57 2.18 26.85
C PRO A 41 44.94 1.48 25.53
N ARG A 42 45.98 2.03 24.96
CA ARG A 42 46.64 1.74 23.70
C ARG A 42 47.53 0.47 23.83
N ALA A 43 47.67 -0.18 22.69
CA ALA A 43 48.43 -1.41 22.46
C ALA A 43 49.86 -1.43 23.01
N ASP A 44 50.27 -2.63 23.39
CA ASP A 44 51.66 -3.06 23.17
C ASP A 44 51.72 -4.55 22.83
N ALA A 45 52.61 -4.84 21.89
CA ALA A 45 52.82 -6.15 21.32
C ALA A 45 53.74 -7.00 22.22
N SER A 46 53.40 -8.26 22.42
CA SER A 46 54.45 -9.30 22.64
C SER A 46 53.89 -10.70 22.30
N GLU A 47 54.76 -11.42 21.68
CA GLU A 47 54.71 -12.73 21.05
C GLU A 47 54.20 -13.89 21.92
N GLY A 48 53.60 -14.85 21.22
CA GLY A 48 53.87 -16.27 21.44
C GLY A 48 52.88 -17.04 22.28
N THR A 49 52.08 -17.85 21.63
CA THR A 49 52.08 -19.34 21.78
C THR A 49 50.94 -19.93 20.95
N VAL A 50 51.30 -20.91 20.14
CA VAL A 50 50.41 -21.73 19.32
C VAL A 50 49.55 -22.60 20.23
N GLY A 51 48.25 -22.41 20.24
CA GLY A 51 47.23 -23.26 20.85
C GLY A 51 46.21 -23.70 19.80
N PRO A 52 45.49 -24.80 19.99
CA PRO A 52 45.00 -25.64 18.92
C PRO A 52 43.90 -24.98 18.08
N THR A 53 44.01 -25.22 16.78
CA THR A 53 43.09 -24.92 15.70
C THR A 53 41.60 -25.11 16.09
N ALA A 54 40.92 -23.99 16.28
CA ALA A 54 39.45 -24.02 16.26
C ALA A 54 39.00 -24.32 14.83
N THR A 55 38.47 -25.50 14.63
CA THR A 55 37.79 -25.89 13.41
C THR A 55 36.63 -24.90 13.19
N VAL A 56 36.77 -24.01 12.22
CA VAL A 56 35.68 -23.23 11.69
C VAL A 56 34.74 -24.24 11.06
N THR A 57 33.68 -24.59 11.79
CA THR A 57 32.53 -25.29 11.21
C THR A 57 31.86 -24.30 10.25
N THR A 58 32.18 -24.42 8.97
CA THR A 58 31.37 -23.88 7.90
C THR A 58 29.93 -24.31 8.14
N PRO A 59 28.94 -23.38 8.06
CA PRO A 59 27.54 -23.80 8.12
C PRO A 59 27.31 -24.82 7.01
N THR A 60 26.96 -26.03 7.42
CA THR A 60 26.58 -27.12 6.54
C THR A 60 25.44 -26.59 5.66
N THR A 61 25.76 -26.32 4.40
CA THR A 61 24.76 -26.14 3.37
C THR A 61 23.98 -27.43 3.34
N THR A 62 22.84 -27.45 3.98
CA THR A 62 21.92 -28.59 3.94
C THR A 62 21.49 -28.74 2.48
N SER A 63 22.18 -29.58 1.76
CA SER A 63 21.75 -30.06 0.44
C SER A 63 20.48 -30.86 0.62
N ILE A 64 19.37 -30.13 0.73
CA ILE A 64 18.06 -30.72 0.63
C ILE A 64 17.70 -30.63 -0.85
N VAL A 65 17.92 -31.72 -1.58
CA VAL A 65 16.96 -32.12 -2.62
C VAL A 65 17.29 -33.50 -3.09
N VAL A 66 16.57 -34.45 -2.61
CA VAL A 66 16.48 -35.77 -3.24
C VAL A 66 15.16 -35.80 -4.03
N GLY A 67 15.23 -35.53 -5.31
CA GLY A 67 14.10 -35.58 -6.25
C GLY A 67 13.95 -34.31 -7.14
N PRO A 68 13.27 -34.43 -8.28
CA PRO A 68 13.02 -33.29 -9.13
C PRO A 68 12.17 -32.26 -8.39
N VAL A 69 12.53 -30.97 -8.51
CA VAL A 69 11.73 -29.87 -7.95
C VAL A 69 10.45 -29.74 -8.76
N THR A 70 9.29 -29.94 -8.12
CA THR A 70 7.99 -29.75 -8.77
C THR A 70 7.51 -28.33 -8.59
N PHE A 71 6.61 -27.90 -9.49
CA PHE A 71 5.98 -26.58 -9.41
C PHE A 71 5.21 -26.41 -8.10
N GLU A 72 4.44 -27.44 -7.71
CA GLU A 72 3.60 -27.44 -6.50
C GLU A 72 4.44 -27.27 -5.22
N ARG A 73 5.63 -27.87 -5.18
CA ARG A 73 6.53 -27.69 -4.04
C ARG A 73 7.03 -26.24 -3.94
N ALA A 74 7.43 -25.65 -5.06
CA ALA A 74 7.90 -24.27 -5.10
C ALA A 74 6.75 -23.32 -4.75
N GLU A 75 5.53 -23.58 -5.24
CA GLU A 75 4.33 -22.81 -4.96
C GLU A 75 3.92 -22.88 -3.47
N SER A 76 4.02 -24.06 -2.84
CA SER A 76 3.79 -24.20 -1.40
C SER A 76 4.70 -23.27 -0.58
N VAL A 77 6.00 -23.28 -0.90
CA VAL A 77 7.00 -22.42 -0.23
C VAL A 77 6.72 -20.93 -0.47
N TYR A 78 6.24 -20.57 -1.67
CA TYR A 78 5.81 -19.19 -1.97
C TYR A 78 4.60 -18.77 -1.11
N HIS A 79 3.63 -19.65 -0.93
CA HIS A 79 2.46 -19.37 -0.07
C HIS A 79 2.82 -19.29 1.42
N GLU A 80 3.88 -19.97 1.84
CA GLU A 80 4.48 -19.82 3.18
C GLU A 80 5.25 -18.48 3.34
N ARG A 81 5.28 -17.64 2.29
CA ARG A 81 5.99 -16.37 2.22
C ARG A 81 7.52 -16.47 2.35
N ARG A 82 8.09 -17.64 2.10
CA ARG A 82 9.53 -17.92 2.05
C ARG A 82 10.06 -17.61 0.64
N PHE A 83 10.05 -16.31 0.28
CA PHE A 83 10.22 -15.89 -1.12
C PHE A 83 11.60 -16.17 -1.69
N ASP A 84 12.67 -16.05 -0.88
CA ASP A 84 14.03 -16.39 -1.32
C ASP A 84 14.14 -17.89 -1.69
N GLU A 85 13.62 -18.76 -0.84
CA GLU A 85 13.62 -20.19 -1.09
C GLU A 85 12.70 -20.56 -2.27
N ALA A 86 11.53 -19.94 -2.37
CA ALA A 86 10.64 -20.11 -3.51
C ALA A 86 11.33 -19.73 -4.82
N THR A 87 12.12 -18.63 -4.82
CA THR A 87 12.91 -18.21 -5.98
C THR A 87 13.90 -19.28 -6.41
N ILE A 88 14.61 -19.90 -5.45
CA ILE A 88 15.57 -20.99 -5.74
C ILE A 88 14.84 -22.19 -6.34
N LEU A 89 13.72 -22.59 -5.74
CA LEU A 89 12.94 -23.74 -6.19
C LEU A 89 12.32 -23.50 -7.57
N PHE A 90 11.74 -22.31 -7.83
CA PHE A 90 11.21 -22.01 -9.16
C PHE A 90 12.30 -21.92 -10.22
N LYS A 91 13.50 -21.39 -9.91
CA LYS A 91 14.65 -21.43 -10.83
C LYS A 91 15.02 -22.87 -11.18
N ALA A 92 15.16 -23.77 -10.19
CA ALA A 92 15.43 -25.19 -10.43
C ALA A 92 14.31 -25.88 -11.21
N TYR A 93 13.04 -25.52 -10.98
CA TYR A 93 11.92 -25.98 -11.80
C TYR A 93 12.05 -25.54 -13.26
N THR A 94 12.45 -24.27 -13.52
CA THR A 94 12.59 -23.77 -14.90
C THR A 94 13.73 -24.42 -15.66
N GLU A 95 14.77 -24.95 -15.00
CA GLU A 95 15.83 -25.76 -15.62
C GLU A 95 15.27 -27.07 -16.21
N SER A 96 14.34 -27.72 -15.51
CA SER A 96 13.66 -28.93 -15.99
C SER A 96 12.50 -28.64 -16.95
N SER A 97 11.94 -27.45 -16.91
CA SER A 97 10.77 -27.03 -17.68
C SER A 97 10.98 -25.66 -18.39
N PRO A 98 12.01 -25.54 -19.27
CA PRO A 98 12.46 -24.25 -19.81
C PRO A 98 11.49 -23.57 -20.78
N LYS A 99 10.43 -24.25 -21.17
CA LYS A 99 9.37 -23.72 -22.08
C LYS A 99 8.09 -23.37 -21.33
N ASN A 100 8.04 -23.55 -20.00
CA ASN A 100 6.86 -23.19 -19.23
C ASN A 100 6.91 -21.73 -18.77
N PRO A 101 6.06 -20.82 -19.33
CA PRO A 101 6.07 -19.41 -18.98
C PRO A 101 5.67 -19.17 -17.51
N TRP A 102 4.81 -20.02 -16.93
CA TRP A 102 4.39 -19.91 -15.53
C TRP A 102 5.53 -20.13 -14.53
N GLY A 103 6.48 -21.00 -14.85
CA GLY A 103 7.67 -21.18 -14.03
C GLY A 103 8.47 -19.89 -13.92
N PHE A 104 8.75 -19.24 -15.04
CA PHE A 104 9.46 -17.95 -15.06
C PHE A 104 8.64 -16.81 -14.43
N TYR A 105 7.31 -16.79 -14.64
CA TYR A 105 6.44 -15.85 -13.97
C TYR A 105 6.55 -15.96 -12.44
N MET A 106 6.58 -17.16 -11.89
CA MET A 106 6.71 -17.37 -10.46
C MET A 106 8.13 -17.09 -9.94
N VAL A 107 9.17 -17.26 -10.74
CA VAL A 107 10.51 -16.71 -10.44
C VAL A 107 10.42 -15.20 -10.28
N GLY A 108 9.77 -14.51 -11.23
CA GLY A 108 9.60 -13.06 -11.16
C GLY A 108 8.83 -12.61 -9.93
N MET A 109 7.74 -13.27 -9.61
CA MET A 109 6.91 -12.99 -8.42
C MET A 109 7.68 -13.18 -7.11
N SER A 110 8.41 -14.28 -6.98
CA SER A 110 9.19 -14.56 -5.78
C SER A 110 10.40 -13.64 -5.64
N SER A 111 11.14 -13.37 -6.73
CA SER A 111 12.23 -12.39 -6.75
C SER A 111 11.76 -11.00 -6.35
N TRP A 112 10.63 -10.53 -6.89
CA TRP A 112 10.08 -9.22 -6.51
C TRP A 112 9.71 -9.17 -5.02
N LYS A 113 9.05 -10.22 -4.50
CA LYS A 113 8.66 -10.31 -3.09
C LYS A 113 9.85 -10.46 -2.12
N SER A 114 10.98 -10.98 -2.58
CA SER A 114 12.24 -11.07 -1.81
C SER A 114 13.09 -9.80 -1.92
N GLY A 115 12.68 -8.81 -2.70
CA GLY A 115 13.40 -7.54 -2.85
C GLY A 115 14.51 -7.58 -3.92
N ASP A 116 14.40 -8.48 -4.90
CA ASP A 116 15.26 -8.56 -6.08
C ASP A 116 14.50 -8.07 -7.34
N PRO A 117 14.38 -6.74 -7.57
CA PRO A 117 13.67 -6.21 -8.72
C PRO A 117 14.35 -6.56 -10.06
N ALA A 118 15.68 -6.67 -10.08
CA ALA A 118 16.41 -7.03 -11.32
C ALA A 118 16.13 -8.49 -11.71
N GLY A 119 16.13 -9.42 -10.77
CA GLY A 119 15.72 -10.79 -10.99
C GLY A 119 14.25 -10.92 -11.42
N ALA A 120 13.38 -10.09 -10.85
CA ALA A 120 11.98 -10.03 -11.22
C ALA A 120 11.80 -9.54 -12.67
N GLU A 121 12.45 -8.44 -13.06
CA GLU A 121 12.42 -7.91 -14.43
C GLU A 121 12.88 -8.96 -15.45
N ALA A 122 14.03 -9.59 -15.20
CA ALA A 122 14.57 -10.61 -16.09
C ALA A 122 13.60 -11.80 -16.24
N ALA A 123 13.00 -12.27 -15.15
CA ALA A 123 12.10 -13.41 -15.15
C ALA A 123 10.75 -13.10 -15.82
N PHE A 124 10.14 -11.93 -15.56
CA PHE A 124 8.95 -11.49 -16.30
C PHE A 124 9.24 -11.28 -17.77
N GLY A 125 10.41 -10.71 -18.12
CA GLY A 125 10.85 -10.60 -19.50
C GLY A 125 10.95 -11.97 -20.19
N ARG A 126 11.51 -12.99 -19.48
CA ARG A 126 11.54 -14.36 -19.99
C ARG A 126 10.16 -14.96 -20.16
N THR A 127 9.25 -14.70 -19.22
CA THR A 127 7.84 -15.10 -19.36
C THR A 127 7.25 -14.57 -20.67
N LEU A 128 7.44 -13.28 -20.95
CA LEU A 128 6.90 -12.62 -22.14
C LEU A 128 7.56 -13.05 -23.46
N GLN A 129 8.81 -13.51 -23.41
CA GLN A 129 9.45 -14.16 -24.57
C GLN A 129 8.82 -15.50 -24.91
N LEU A 130 8.33 -16.24 -23.90
CA LEU A 130 7.67 -17.53 -24.08
C LEU A 130 6.18 -17.39 -24.37
N ASP A 131 5.53 -16.40 -23.76
CA ASP A 131 4.11 -16.08 -23.93
C ASP A 131 3.91 -14.54 -23.91
N SER A 132 3.92 -13.95 -25.10
CA SER A 132 3.72 -12.50 -25.28
C SER A 132 2.30 -12.01 -24.97
N THR A 133 1.39 -12.93 -24.61
CA THR A 133 0.01 -12.62 -24.24
C THR A 133 -0.24 -12.75 -22.74
N HIS A 134 0.79 -13.01 -21.94
CA HIS A 134 0.69 -13.19 -20.51
C HIS A 134 0.41 -11.87 -19.78
N VAL A 135 -0.88 -11.51 -19.64
CA VAL A 135 -1.33 -10.21 -19.08
C VAL A 135 -0.70 -9.92 -17.73
N LYS A 136 -0.70 -10.89 -16.79
CA LYS A 136 -0.11 -10.70 -15.45
C LYS A 136 1.38 -10.41 -15.48
N ALA A 137 2.13 -10.99 -16.43
CA ALA A 137 3.55 -10.70 -16.58
C ALA A 137 3.80 -9.28 -17.08
N HIS A 138 3.00 -8.79 -18.02
CA HIS A 138 3.04 -7.38 -18.45
C HIS A 138 2.74 -6.43 -17.30
N LEU A 139 1.68 -6.68 -16.50
CA LEU A 139 1.32 -5.82 -15.38
C LEU A 139 2.39 -5.82 -14.27
N ASN A 140 2.92 -6.98 -13.92
CA ASN A 140 3.93 -7.08 -12.85
C ASN A 140 5.31 -6.54 -13.29
N LEU A 141 5.70 -6.75 -14.56
CA LEU A 141 6.88 -6.09 -15.12
C LEU A 141 6.73 -4.57 -15.04
N SER A 142 5.55 -4.06 -15.42
CA SER A 142 5.28 -2.61 -15.35
C SER A 142 5.37 -2.08 -13.91
N ARG A 143 4.93 -2.84 -12.91
CA ARG A 143 5.08 -2.43 -11.50
C ARG A 143 6.54 -2.34 -11.10
N VAL A 144 7.34 -3.35 -11.45
CA VAL A 144 8.79 -3.36 -11.15
C VAL A 144 9.46 -2.15 -11.81
N LEU A 145 9.16 -1.87 -13.10
CA LEU A 145 9.71 -0.73 -13.82
C LEU A 145 9.28 0.62 -13.20
N LEU A 146 8.03 0.75 -12.75
CA LEU A 146 7.55 1.96 -12.07
C LEU A 146 8.22 2.16 -10.70
N GLU A 147 8.45 1.10 -9.96
CA GLU A 147 9.15 1.13 -8.66
C GLU A 147 10.64 1.48 -8.84
N ASP A 148 11.23 1.07 -9.97
CA ASP A 148 12.60 1.41 -10.37
C ASP A 148 12.74 2.82 -11.00
N GLY A 149 11.66 3.60 -11.04
CA GLY A 149 11.67 4.95 -11.62
C GLY A 149 11.79 5.00 -13.13
N ARG A 150 11.38 3.95 -13.83
CA ARG A 150 11.42 3.79 -15.30
C ARG A 150 10.01 3.79 -15.93
N PRO A 151 9.22 4.86 -15.74
CA PRO A 151 7.84 4.89 -16.24
C PRO A 151 7.74 4.82 -17.76
N SER A 152 8.73 5.35 -18.49
CA SER A 152 8.75 5.27 -19.96
C SER A 152 8.81 3.84 -20.47
N ASP A 153 9.56 2.98 -19.77
CA ASP A 153 9.69 1.56 -20.12
C ASP A 153 8.45 0.76 -19.71
N ALA A 154 7.76 1.20 -18.67
CA ALA A 154 6.54 0.55 -18.19
C ALA A 154 5.34 0.73 -19.15
N VAL A 155 5.19 1.92 -19.79
CA VAL A 155 4.01 2.27 -20.62
C VAL A 155 3.72 1.23 -21.70
N PRO A 156 4.67 0.78 -22.53
CA PRO A 156 4.36 -0.20 -23.58
C PRO A 156 3.81 -1.53 -23.03
N HIS A 157 4.31 -1.97 -21.90
CA HIS A 157 3.83 -3.20 -21.25
C HIS A 157 2.42 -3.01 -20.68
N ILE A 158 2.13 -1.85 -20.08
CA ILE A 158 0.79 -1.54 -19.56
C ILE A 158 -0.22 -1.48 -20.72
N GLU A 159 0.12 -0.78 -21.80
CA GLU A 159 -0.75 -0.68 -22.98
C GLU A 159 -1.00 -2.05 -23.61
N ARG A 160 0.03 -2.92 -23.64
CA ARG A 160 -0.15 -4.29 -24.10
C ARG A 160 -1.08 -5.09 -23.18
N ALA A 161 -0.95 -4.96 -21.87
CA ALA A 161 -1.86 -5.62 -20.92
C ALA A 161 -3.31 -5.15 -21.10
N ILE A 162 -3.53 -3.84 -21.27
CA ILE A 162 -4.87 -3.27 -21.55
C ILE A 162 -5.42 -3.76 -22.88
N ALA A 163 -4.58 -3.87 -23.92
CA ALA A 163 -5.01 -4.38 -25.22
C ALA A 163 -5.43 -5.86 -25.15
N LEU A 164 -4.82 -6.65 -24.28
CA LEU A 164 -5.15 -8.06 -24.04
C LEU A 164 -6.36 -8.23 -23.12
N ASP A 165 -6.51 -7.35 -22.12
CA ASP A 165 -7.64 -7.33 -21.18
C ASP A 165 -8.05 -5.88 -20.90
N SER A 166 -8.99 -5.38 -21.69
CA SER A 166 -9.51 -4.01 -21.57
C SER A 166 -10.51 -3.83 -20.43
N THR A 167 -10.85 -4.90 -19.72
CA THR A 167 -11.80 -4.86 -18.59
C THR A 167 -11.11 -4.64 -17.26
N SER A 168 -9.80 -4.85 -17.20
CA SER A 168 -9.00 -4.73 -15.98
C SER A 168 -8.82 -3.26 -15.55
N SER A 169 -9.36 -2.88 -14.39
CA SER A 169 -9.10 -1.60 -13.72
C SER A 169 -7.61 -1.41 -13.46
N GLU A 170 -6.92 -2.49 -13.08
CA GLU A 170 -5.51 -2.48 -12.73
C GLU A 170 -4.60 -1.95 -13.84
N GLY A 171 -4.84 -2.34 -15.10
CA GLY A 171 -4.09 -1.86 -16.25
C GLY A 171 -4.18 -0.34 -16.37
N TYR A 172 -5.39 0.21 -16.31
CA TYR A 172 -5.60 1.66 -16.36
C TYR A 172 -5.03 2.39 -15.13
N ARG A 173 -5.09 1.78 -13.95
CA ARG A 173 -4.49 2.35 -12.74
C ARG A 173 -2.96 2.42 -12.84
N LEU A 174 -2.31 1.39 -13.36
CA LEU A 174 -0.86 1.43 -13.63
C LEU A 174 -0.51 2.47 -14.70
N LEU A 175 -1.34 2.62 -15.74
CA LEU A 175 -1.16 3.64 -16.77
C LEU A 175 -1.22 5.05 -16.17
N GLY A 176 -2.18 5.30 -15.28
CA GLY A 176 -2.29 6.56 -14.54
C GLY A 176 -1.05 6.85 -13.71
N ARG A 177 -0.53 5.86 -12.97
CA ARG A 177 0.74 5.99 -12.22
C ARG A 177 1.94 6.29 -13.14
N ALA A 178 2.00 5.65 -14.30
CA ALA A 178 3.07 5.90 -15.27
C ALA A 178 3.01 7.33 -15.83
N TYR A 179 1.82 7.83 -16.20
CA TYR A 179 1.65 9.19 -16.68
C TYR A 179 1.94 10.25 -15.62
N ASP A 180 1.53 10.00 -14.37
CA ASP A 180 1.86 10.89 -13.24
C ASP A 180 3.37 10.99 -13.05
N ALA A 181 4.06 9.86 -13.02
CA ALA A 181 5.53 9.80 -12.91
C ALA A 181 6.25 10.45 -14.12
N LEU A 182 5.61 10.51 -15.30
CA LEU A 182 6.11 11.20 -16.50
C LEU A 182 5.76 12.71 -16.50
N GLY A 183 5.14 13.24 -15.44
CA GLY A 183 4.71 14.63 -15.37
C GLY A 183 3.58 14.98 -16.36
N LYS A 184 2.70 14.01 -16.65
CA LYS A 184 1.53 14.15 -17.54
C LYS A 184 0.23 14.02 -16.71
N PRO A 185 -0.08 14.99 -15.82
CA PRO A 185 -1.17 14.83 -14.86
C PRO A 185 -2.55 14.69 -15.51
N ASP A 186 -2.84 15.36 -16.63
CA ASP A 186 -4.14 15.25 -17.28
C ASP A 186 -4.36 13.87 -17.90
N SER A 187 -3.27 13.27 -18.44
CA SER A 187 -3.29 11.88 -18.92
C SER A 187 -3.46 10.90 -17.76
N ALA A 188 -2.83 11.18 -16.62
CA ALA A 188 -2.98 10.38 -15.41
C ALA A 188 -4.43 10.41 -14.89
N VAL A 189 -5.05 11.59 -14.80
CA VAL A 189 -6.46 11.75 -14.44
C VAL A 189 -7.34 10.91 -15.35
N THR A 190 -7.17 11.04 -16.69
CA THR A 190 -7.94 10.26 -17.66
C THR A 190 -7.77 8.75 -17.47
N ALA A 191 -6.57 8.29 -17.19
CA ALA A 191 -6.30 6.87 -16.98
C ALA A 191 -6.94 6.36 -15.67
N PHE A 192 -6.87 7.12 -14.57
CA PHE A 192 -7.56 6.77 -13.32
C PHE A 192 -9.08 6.80 -13.45
N GLN A 193 -9.64 7.74 -14.20
CA GLN A 193 -11.07 7.73 -14.52
C GLN A 193 -11.48 6.45 -15.26
N LYS A 194 -10.69 6.02 -16.27
CA LYS A 194 -10.92 4.74 -16.95
C LYS A 194 -10.83 3.55 -16.01
N ALA A 195 -9.90 3.55 -15.04
CA ALA A 195 -9.83 2.52 -14.00
C ALA A 195 -11.13 2.47 -13.20
N LEU A 196 -11.65 3.62 -12.75
CA LEU A 196 -12.88 3.73 -11.96
C LEU A 196 -14.15 3.40 -12.76
N VAL A 197 -14.14 3.61 -14.08
CA VAL A 197 -15.21 3.13 -14.98
C VAL A 197 -15.26 1.60 -14.99
N ARG A 198 -14.12 0.92 -14.94
CA ARG A 198 -14.02 -0.55 -14.91
C ARG A 198 -14.34 -1.14 -13.53
N ASP A 199 -13.87 -0.48 -12.48
CA ASP A 199 -14.11 -0.86 -11.09
C ASP A 199 -14.31 0.41 -10.24
N ASP A 200 -15.57 0.72 -9.91
CA ASP A 200 -15.92 1.86 -9.06
C ASP A 200 -15.63 1.63 -7.57
N GLY A 201 -15.12 0.46 -7.22
CA GLY A 201 -14.59 0.10 -5.92
C GLY A 201 -13.06 0.18 -5.84
N ASP A 202 -12.32 0.48 -6.93
CA ASP A 202 -10.85 0.58 -6.90
C ASP A 202 -10.38 1.79 -6.06
N PHE A 203 -10.31 1.58 -4.75
CA PHE A 203 -9.88 2.60 -3.79
C PHE A 203 -8.42 3.06 -4.02
N TRP A 204 -7.56 2.24 -4.63
CA TRP A 204 -6.23 2.67 -5.02
C TRP A 204 -6.26 3.64 -6.19
N ALA A 205 -7.15 3.42 -7.16
CA ALA A 205 -7.35 4.37 -8.26
C ALA A 205 -7.90 5.71 -7.75
N MET A 206 -8.85 5.69 -6.79
CA MET A 206 -9.38 6.90 -6.15
C MET A 206 -8.29 7.68 -5.43
N ASN A 207 -7.48 7.00 -4.61
CA ASN A 207 -6.36 7.63 -3.90
C ASN A 207 -5.35 8.25 -4.88
N ASN A 208 -4.97 7.51 -5.91
CA ASN A 208 -3.98 8.00 -6.89
C ASN A 208 -4.53 9.19 -7.71
N LEU A 209 -5.81 9.15 -8.11
CA LEU A 209 -6.48 10.28 -8.75
C LEU A 209 -6.42 11.54 -7.87
N ALA A 210 -6.75 11.39 -6.59
CA ALA A 210 -6.70 12.48 -5.63
C ALA A 210 -5.27 13.01 -5.41
N MET A 211 -4.26 12.13 -5.41
CA MET A 211 -2.87 12.58 -5.30
C MET A 211 -2.44 13.43 -6.50
N VAL A 212 -2.92 13.13 -7.70
CA VAL A 212 -2.71 13.99 -8.88
C VAL A 212 -3.37 15.36 -8.67
N PHE A 213 -4.60 15.41 -8.16
CA PHE A 213 -5.27 16.67 -7.84
C PHE A 213 -4.52 17.49 -6.77
N ILE A 214 -4.03 16.83 -5.72
CA ILE A 214 -3.18 17.49 -4.70
C ILE A 214 -1.91 18.06 -5.35
N GLY A 215 -1.25 17.32 -6.22
CA GLY A 215 -0.08 17.78 -6.97
C GLY A 215 -0.36 18.99 -7.87
N GLN A 216 -1.59 19.12 -8.38
CA GLN A 216 -2.07 20.28 -9.15
C GLN A 216 -2.56 21.44 -8.26
N GLY A 217 -2.56 21.30 -6.92
CA GLY A 217 -3.14 22.29 -6.00
C GLY A 217 -4.67 22.30 -5.94
N LYS A 218 -5.35 21.33 -6.57
CA LYS A 218 -6.80 21.17 -6.61
C LYS A 218 -7.29 20.36 -5.39
N PHE A 219 -7.11 20.92 -4.19
CA PHE A 219 -7.32 20.18 -2.95
C PHE A 219 -8.77 19.77 -2.74
N GLU A 220 -9.72 20.64 -3.11
CA GLU A 220 -11.16 20.35 -3.02
C GLU A 220 -11.59 19.17 -3.91
N ASP A 221 -11.02 19.08 -5.13
CA ASP A 221 -11.31 17.99 -6.07
C ASP A 221 -10.77 16.63 -5.56
N ALA A 222 -9.77 16.66 -4.68
CA ALA A 222 -9.21 15.47 -4.05
C ALA A 222 -10.08 14.90 -2.92
N LEU A 223 -10.95 15.72 -2.29
CA LEU A 223 -11.70 15.31 -1.08
C LEU A 223 -12.67 14.15 -1.34
N GLY A 224 -13.47 14.23 -2.40
CA GLY A 224 -14.46 13.20 -2.72
C GLY A 224 -13.81 11.81 -2.95
N PRO A 225 -12.83 11.69 -3.85
CA PRO A 225 -12.10 10.45 -4.08
C PRO A 225 -11.41 9.90 -2.82
N LEU A 226 -10.73 10.74 -2.01
CA LEU A 226 -10.05 10.30 -0.78
C LEU A 226 -11.03 9.87 0.29
N ALA A 227 -12.10 10.61 0.51
CA ALA A 227 -13.13 10.24 1.47
C ALA A 227 -13.76 8.91 1.09
N ARG A 228 -14.00 8.66 -0.22
CA ARG A 228 -14.53 7.37 -0.68
C ARG A 228 -13.52 6.24 -0.52
N ALA A 229 -12.25 6.45 -0.84
CA ALA A 229 -11.19 5.46 -0.62
C ALA A 229 -11.07 5.08 0.88
N ALA A 230 -11.09 6.09 1.77
CA ALA A 230 -11.04 5.88 3.21
C ALA A 230 -12.28 5.15 3.77
N GLN A 231 -13.46 5.33 3.16
CA GLN A 231 -14.67 4.57 3.51
C GLN A 231 -14.60 3.10 3.06
N LEU A 232 -14.02 2.84 1.88
CA LEU A 232 -13.93 1.49 1.33
C LEU A 232 -12.85 0.64 2.00
N ALA A 233 -11.77 1.27 2.46
CA ALA A 233 -10.65 0.60 3.11
C ALA A 233 -10.18 1.41 4.33
N PRO A 234 -10.97 1.43 5.42
CA PRO A 234 -10.69 2.23 6.61
C PRO A 234 -9.42 1.79 7.36
N GLU A 235 -8.98 0.55 7.17
CA GLU A 235 -7.75 -0.01 7.72
C GLU A 235 -6.48 0.50 7.04
N VAL A 236 -6.59 1.19 5.89
CA VAL A 236 -5.44 1.70 5.15
C VAL A 236 -5.12 3.12 5.63
N ALA A 237 -4.19 3.25 6.57
CA ALA A 237 -3.78 4.53 7.18
C ALA A 237 -3.40 5.60 6.15
N THR A 238 -2.82 5.21 5.01
CA THR A 238 -2.42 6.12 3.94
C THR A 238 -3.61 6.92 3.38
N PHE A 239 -4.79 6.32 3.23
CA PHE A 239 -5.96 7.03 2.68
C PHE A 239 -6.48 8.09 3.64
N GLN A 240 -6.55 7.76 4.93
CA GLN A 240 -6.91 8.70 5.98
C GLN A 240 -5.90 9.86 6.07
N ASN A 241 -4.60 9.54 6.00
CA ASN A 241 -3.55 10.58 6.01
C ASN A 241 -3.65 11.50 4.79
N ASN A 242 -3.86 10.95 3.59
CA ASN A 242 -3.96 11.75 2.37
C ASN A 242 -5.23 12.60 2.36
N LEU A 243 -6.35 12.10 2.92
CA LEU A 243 -7.55 12.90 3.17
C LEU A 243 -7.25 14.04 4.13
N GLY A 244 -6.52 13.79 5.22
CA GLY A 244 -6.07 14.82 6.15
C GLY A 244 -5.24 15.89 5.45
N ILE A 245 -4.33 15.53 4.57
CA ILE A 245 -3.52 16.47 3.78
C ILE A 245 -4.41 17.36 2.89
N ALA A 246 -5.35 16.77 2.16
CA ALA A 246 -6.25 17.53 1.29
C ALA A 246 -7.12 18.50 2.10
N LEU A 247 -7.70 18.04 3.23
CA LEU A 247 -8.50 18.86 4.14
C LEU A 247 -7.69 20.02 4.76
N GLU A 248 -6.47 19.75 5.21
CA GLU A 248 -5.59 20.77 5.75
C GLU A 248 -5.27 21.85 4.70
N ARG A 249 -4.97 21.41 3.48
CA ARG A 249 -4.61 22.32 2.37
C ARG A 249 -5.81 23.13 1.85
N SER A 250 -7.03 22.66 2.03
CA SER A 250 -8.26 23.38 1.75
C SER A 250 -8.79 24.19 2.95
N GLY A 251 -8.07 24.20 4.08
CA GLY A 251 -8.39 25.01 5.26
C GLY A 251 -9.33 24.36 6.28
N HIS A 252 -9.80 23.14 6.05
CA HIS A 252 -10.69 22.39 6.95
C HIS A 252 -9.91 21.69 8.08
N LEU A 253 -9.31 22.48 8.98
CA LEU A 253 -8.34 21.99 9.95
C LEU A 253 -8.93 21.00 10.96
N THR A 254 -10.17 21.22 11.40
CA THR A 254 -10.86 20.30 12.32
C THR A 254 -11.09 18.93 11.69
N ALA A 255 -11.56 18.90 10.45
CA ALA A 255 -11.76 17.67 9.70
C ALA A 255 -10.41 16.99 9.35
N ALA A 256 -9.37 17.76 9.05
CA ALA A 256 -8.01 17.24 8.84
C ALA A 256 -7.47 16.55 10.08
N ALA A 257 -7.66 17.12 11.28
CA ALA A 257 -7.25 16.49 12.54
C ALA A 257 -7.97 15.16 12.75
N GLN A 258 -9.27 15.06 12.42
CA GLN A 258 -10.04 13.82 12.50
C GLN A 258 -9.49 12.76 11.52
N ALA A 259 -9.18 13.15 10.29
CA ALA A 259 -8.61 12.23 9.30
C ALA A 259 -7.22 11.73 9.71
N TYR A 260 -6.33 12.60 10.21
CA TYR A 260 -5.03 12.16 10.73
C TYR A 260 -5.17 11.23 11.95
N GLN A 261 -6.14 11.51 12.84
CA GLN A 261 -6.44 10.60 13.96
C GLN A 261 -6.95 9.25 13.44
N GLY A 262 -7.78 9.22 12.41
CA GLY A 262 -8.20 8.00 11.72
C GLY A 262 -7.02 7.19 11.17
N ALA A 263 -6.03 7.85 10.57
CA ALA A 263 -4.80 7.19 10.10
C ALA A 263 -4.01 6.54 11.26
N ILE A 264 -3.92 7.20 12.43
CA ILE A 264 -3.24 6.66 13.62
C ILE A 264 -4.02 5.47 14.20
N VAL A 265 -5.34 5.50 14.16
CA VAL A 265 -6.19 4.37 14.58
C VAL A 265 -6.00 3.17 13.67
N ALA A 266 -5.91 3.40 12.35
CA ALA A 266 -5.66 2.35 11.37
C ALA A 266 -4.25 1.74 11.49
N ASP A 267 -3.25 2.58 11.78
CA ASP A 267 -1.86 2.17 12.01
C ASP A 267 -1.18 3.10 13.02
N SER A 268 -1.04 2.64 14.25
CA SER A 268 -0.42 3.42 15.34
C SER A 268 1.07 3.74 15.10
N SER A 269 1.73 3.01 14.20
CA SER A 269 3.13 3.24 13.82
C SER A 269 3.29 4.29 12.69
N TYR A 270 2.18 4.79 12.12
CA TYR A 270 2.20 5.73 11.00
C TYR A 270 2.59 7.15 11.46
N GLY A 271 3.89 7.34 11.69
CA GLY A 271 4.46 8.58 12.27
C GLY A 271 4.15 9.86 11.49
N LYS A 272 3.92 9.77 10.17
CA LYS A 272 3.55 10.94 9.34
C LYS A 272 2.22 11.56 9.79
N ALA A 273 1.20 10.74 10.07
CA ALA A 273 -0.09 11.22 10.55
C ALA A 273 0.01 11.85 11.95
N ALA A 274 0.80 11.25 12.85
CA ALA A 274 1.02 11.79 14.18
C ALA A 274 1.67 13.19 14.15
N ALA A 275 2.70 13.36 13.32
CA ALA A 275 3.35 14.66 13.13
C ALA A 275 2.39 15.71 12.52
N SER A 276 1.57 15.31 11.55
CA SER A 276 0.59 16.17 10.90
C SER A 276 -0.54 16.56 11.87
N LEU A 277 -1.03 15.62 12.68
CA LEU A 277 -2.02 15.89 13.72
C LEU A 277 -1.50 16.91 14.74
N ALA A 278 -0.30 16.70 15.26
CA ALA A 278 0.31 17.63 16.23
C ALA A 278 0.47 19.04 15.65
N ARG A 279 0.81 19.16 14.38
CA ARG A 279 0.91 20.45 13.68
C ARG A 279 -0.45 21.11 13.51
N VAL A 280 -1.45 20.39 12.98
CA VAL A 280 -2.76 20.97 12.65
C VAL A 280 -3.52 21.41 13.91
N GLN A 281 -3.33 20.75 15.04
CA GLN A 281 -3.92 21.11 16.34
C GLN A 281 -3.42 22.44 16.89
N GLN A 282 -2.30 22.95 16.40
CA GLN A 282 -1.76 24.26 16.80
C GLN A 282 -2.28 25.40 15.92
N LEU A 283 -2.94 25.08 14.82
CA LEU A 283 -3.49 26.05 13.88
C LEU A 283 -4.93 26.43 14.29
N LYS A 284 -5.33 27.63 13.90
CA LYS A 284 -6.73 28.10 14.06
C LYS A 284 -7.43 28.00 12.71
N GLU A 285 -8.57 27.34 12.71
CA GLU A 285 -9.44 27.29 11.55
C GLU A 285 -10.04 28.66 11.28
N ASP A 286 -10.08 29.07 10.01
CA ASP A 286 -10.71 30.32 9.59
C ASP A 286 -12.24 30.14 9.69
N PRO A 287 -12.94 30.93 10.54
CA PRO A 287 -14.37 30.79 10.73
C PRO A 287 -15.19 31.19 9.48
N SER A 288 -14.58 31.79 8.49
CA SER A 288 -15.22 32.11 7.19
C SER A 288 -15.31 30.89 6.26
N ILE A 289 -14.51 29.83 6.51
CA ILE A 289 -14.55 28.57 5.75
C ILE A 289 -15.70 27.73 6.27
N PRO A 290 -16.72 27.40 5.45
CA PRO A 290 -17.83 26.59 5.89
C PRO A 290 -17.36 25.17 6.24
N PRO A 291 -18.01 24.49 7.20
CA PRO A 291 -17.69 23.07 7.51
C PRO A 291 -17.82 22.19 6.28
N VAL A 292 -16.86 21.28 6.09
CA VAL A 292 -16.88 20.33 4.97
C VAL A 292 -17.88 19.20 5.23
N ASP A 293 -18.72 18.90 4.24
CA ASP A 293 -19.62 17.73 4.24
C ASP A 293 -19.03 16.62 3.36
N LEU A 294 -18.20 15.76 3.96
CA LEU A 294 -17.58 14.65 3.28
C LEU A 294 -18.60 13.63 2.73
N THR A 295 -19.75 13.48 3.38
CA THR A 295 -20.81 12.58 2.91
C THR A 295 -21.39 13.06 1.58
N SER A 296 -21.69 14.34 1.49
CA SER A 296 -22.14 14.98 0.24
C SER A 296 -21.09 14.88 -0.87
N LEU A 297 -19.80 15.10 -0.54
CA LEU A 297 -18.70 15.01 -1.51
C LEU A 297 -18.51 13.59 -2.04
N VAL A 298 -18.62 12.58 -1.19
CA VAL A 298 -18.62 11.16 -1.61
C VAL A 298 -19.80 10.87 -2.54
N GLY A 299 -21.00 11.34 -2.18
CA GLY A 299 -22.19 11.16 -3.04
C GLY A 299 -22.01 11.79 -4.42
N LYS A 300 -21.47 13.01 -4.49
CA LYS A 300 -21.16 13.70 -5.76
C LYS A 300 -20.10 12.94 -6.56
N PHE A 301 -19.07 12.42 -5.91
CA PHE A 301 -18.02 11.65 -6.58
C PHE A 301 -18.56 10.33 -7.15
N ILE A 302 -19.43 9.62 -6.43
CA ILE A 302 -20.10 8.42 -6.94
C ILE A 302 -20.94 8.75 -8.19
N LEU A 303 -21.70 9.83 -8.16
CA LEU A 303 -22.48 10.29 -9.33
C LEU A 303 -21.58 10.63 -10.51
N LEU A 304 -20.44 11.24 -10.28
CA LEU A 304 -19.44 11.53 -11.30
C LEU A 304 -18.90 10.26 -11.97
N ILE A 305 -18.60 9.21 -11.19
CA ILE A 305 -18.18 7.91 -11.74
C ILE A 305 -19.31 7.31 -12.61
N GLN A 306 -20.58 7.40 -12.19
CA GLN A 306 -21.70 6.91 -12.99
C GLN A 306 -21.85 7.68 -14.31
N GLN A 307 -21.61 9.00 -14.29
CA GLN A 307 -21.53 9.79 -15.50
C GLN A 307 -20.42 9.28 -16.44
N TRP A 308 -19.20 9.07 -15.94
CA TRP A 308 -18.10 8.53 -16.75
C TRP A 308 -18.42 7.15 -17.34
N LYS A 309 -19.11 6.27 -16.59
CA LYS A 309 -19.58 4.98 -17.10
C LYS A 309 -20.56 5.15 -18.26
N THR A 310 -21.51 6.08 -18.14
CA THR A 310 -22.48 6.38 -19.19
C THR A 310 -21.78 6.93 -20.44
N GLU A 311 -20.85 7.87 -20.28
CA GLU A 311 -20.07 8.43 -21.40
C GLU A 311 -19.19 7.38 -22.09
N ALA A 312 -18.71 6.39 -21.34
CA ALA A 312 -17.92 5.27 -21.87
C ALA A 312 -18.78 4.17 -22.53
N GLY A 313 -20.10 4.28 -22.47
CA GLY A 313 -21.01 3.28 -23.01
C GLY A 313 -21.10 1.97 -22.21
N CYS A 314 -20.83 2.07 -20.90
CA CYS A 314 -20.85 0.94 -19.97
C CYS A 314 -22.21 0.85 -19.23
#